data_05575acfc0e06ec3c1ae49fc4b20804b
#
_entry.id   05575acfc0e06ec3c1ae49fc4b20804b
#
_cell.length_a   1.000
_cell.length_b   1.000
_cell.length_c   1.000
_cell.angle_alpha   90.00
_cell.angle_beta   90.00
_cell.angle_gamma   90.00
#
_symmetry.space_group_name_H-M   'P 1'
#
loop_
_entity.id
_entity.type
_entity.pdbx_description
1 polymer ?
#
loop_
_entity_poly.entity_id
_entity_poly.type
_entity_poly.pdbx_seq_one_letter_code
_entity_poly.pdbx_strand_id
1 'polypeptide(L)'
;IVMLQRKASKPGERLGKTTGWIHRATLLARGVKMIPAVSYEKIDDEGLHVTIGGERQLLAVDQVVICAGQEPRRELADPLRAAGKTVHLIGGCDVAAELDARRAIAQGTKLALAI
;
A
#
# COMPACT_ATOMS: atom_id res chain seq x y z
N ILE A 1 -10.28 -17.43 -1.48
CA ILE A 1 -9.69 -16.09 -1.24
C ILE A 1 -9.17 -15.53 -2.55
N VAL A 2 -9.46 -14.26 -2.81
CA VAL A 2 -8.94 -13.54 -3.97
C VAL A 2 -8.09 -12.37 -3.48
N MET A 3 -6.86 -12.27 -3.99
CA MET A 3 -5.95 -11.15 -3.74
C MET A 3 -5.89 -10.29 -5.01
N LEU A 4 -6.23 -9.03 -4.88
CA LEU A 4 -6.30 -8.08 -5.98
C LEU A 4 -5.19 -7.03 -5.90
N GLN A 5 -4.69 -6.58 -7.03
CA GLN A 5 -3.68 -5.52 -7.11
C GLN A 5 -3.97 -4.61 -8.31
N ARG A 6 -3.86 -3.28 -8.11
CA ARG A 6 -4.00 -2.28 -9.20
C ARG A 6 -2.83 -2.32 -10.20
N LYS A 7 -1.61 -2.56 -9.69
CA LYS A 7 -0.42 -2.63 -10.54
C LYS A 7 -0.50 -3.86 -11.46
N ALA A 8 -0.05 -3.71 -12.70
CA ALA A 8 -0.02 -4.80 -13.67
C ALA A 8 1.06 -5.85 -13.39
N SER A 9 2.00 -5.54 -12.50
CA SER A 9 3.05 -6.48 -12.08
C SER A 9 2.48 -7.63 -11.24
N LYS A 10 3.25 -8.69 -11.08
CA LYS A 10 2.86 -9.82 -10.21
C LYS A 10 2.72 -9.36 -8.75
N PRO A 11 1.68 -9.77 -8.02
CA PRO A 11 1.58 -9.52 -6.58
C PRO A 11 2.85 -9.93 -5.84
N GLY A 12 3.37 -9.01 -5.01
CA GLY A 12 4.62 -9.24 -4.29
C GLY A 12 5.90 -9.23 -5.14
N GLU A 13 5.89 -8.65 -6.35
CA GLU A 13 7.09 -8.58 -7.22
C GLU A 13 8.27 -7.86 -6.57
N ARG A 14 7.98 -6.83 -5.74
CA ARG A 14 9.01 -6.05 -5.03
C ARG A 14 9.47 -6.65 -3.71
N LEU A 15 8.93 -7.78 -3.30
CA LEU A 15 9.43 -8.49 -2.13
C LEU A 15 10.86 -8.99 -2.39
N GLY A 16 11.63 -9.15 -1.32
CA GLY A 16 13.01 -9.63 -1.39
C GLY A 16 13.13 -10.88 -2.26
N LYS A 17 14.15 -10.91 -3.11
CA LYS A 17 14.38 -12.01 -4.08
C LYS A 17 14.43 -13.38 -3.42
N THR A 18 14.88 -13.44 -2.18
CA THR A 18 15.02 -14.67 -1.40
C THR A 18 13.73 -15.18 -0.78
N THR A 19 12.74 -14.30 -0.53
CA THR A 19 11.52 -14.64 0.22
C THR A 19 10.24 -14.45 -0.57
N GLY A 20 10.20 -13.53 -1.52
CA GLY A 20 8.98 -13.19 -2.27
C GLY A 20 8.37 -14.36 -3.03
N TRP A 21 9.18 -15.24 -3.59
CA TRP A 21 8.71 -16.44 -4.30
C TRP A 21 8.10 -17.46 -3.35
N ILE A 22 8.64 -17.60 -2.13
CA ILE A 22 8.11 -18.52 -1.10
C ILE A 22 6.70 -18.10 -0.71
N HIS A 23 6.49 -16.81 -0.44
CA HIS A 23 5.17 -16.30 -0.10
C HIS A 23 4.15 -16.53 -1.22
N ARG A 24 4.52 -16.27 -2.49
CA ARG A 24 3.64 -16.56 -3.62
C ARG A 24 3.32 -18.04 -3.76
N ALA A 25 4.31 -18.90 -3.64
CA ALA A 25 4.12 -20.35 -3.70
C ALA A 25 3.18 -20.82 -2.59
N THR A 26 3.34 -20.31 -1.36
CA THR A 26 2.47 -20.65 -0.23
C THR A 26 1.02 -20.19 -0.48
N LEU A 27 0.81 -18.99 -1.00
CA LEU A 27 -0.54 -18.49 -1.31
C LEU A 27 -1.20 -19.33 -2.41
N LEU A 28 -0.47 -19.64 -3.47
CA LEU A 28 -0.96 -20.50 -4.55
C LEU A 28 -1.32 -21.91 -4.06
N ALA A 29 -0.46 -22.51 -3.24
CA ALA A 29 -0.71 -23.83 -2.64
C ALA A 29 -1.97 -23.85 -1.75
N ARG A 30 -2.34 -22.70 -1.19
CA ARG A 30 -3.59 -22.49 -0.40
C ARG A 30 -4.79 -22.08 -1.26
N GLY A 31 -4.68 -22.12 -2.57
CA GLY A 31 -5.78 -21.79 -3.49
C GLY A 31 -6.12 -20.29 -3.58
N VAL A 32 -5.21 -19.41 -3.15
CA VAL A 32 -5.43 -17.96 -3.29
C VAL A 32 -5.26 -17.55 -4.74
N LYS A 33 -6.33 -16.98 -5.33
CA LYS A 33 -6.27 -16.39 -6.68
C LYS A 33 -5.63 -15.01 -6.59
N MET A 34 -4.55 -14.76 -7.32
CA MET A 34 -3.86 -13.47 -7.36
C MET A 34 -4.10 -12.80 -8.72
N ILE A 35 -4.79 -11.67 -8.73
CA ILE A 35 -5.19 -10.97 -9.96
C ILE A 35 -4.56 -9.57 -9.97
N PRO A 36 -3.63 -9.29 -10.89
CA PRO A 36 -3.06 -7.96 -11.09
C PRO A 36 -3.92 -7.11 -12.03
N ALA A 37 -3.56 -5.83 -12.19
CA ALA A 37 -4.17 -4.88 -13.13
C ALA A 37 -5.68 -4.69 -12.92
N VAL A 38 -6.14 -4.65 -11.68
CA VAL A 38 -7.55 -4.50 -11.31
C VAL A 38 -7.88 -3.03 -11.05
N SER A 39 -8.97 -2.53 -11.64
CA SER A 39 -9.63 -1.29 -11.23
C SER A 39 -10.78 -1.60 -10.30
N TYR A 40 -10.86 -0.89 -9.17
CA TYR A 40 -11.94 -1.01 -8.21
C TYR A 40 -13.02 0.00 -8.53
N GLU A 41 -14.28 -0.43 -8.61
CA GLU A 41 -15.41 0.42 -8.96
C GLU A 41 -16.22 0.80 -7.70
N LYS A 42 -16.78 -0.19 -7.04
CA LYS A 42 -17.58 -0.02 -5.81
C LYS A 42 -17.65 -1.29 -4.98
N ILE A 43 -18.08 -1.14 -3.74
CA ILE A 43 -18.49 -2.22 -2.85
C ILE A 43 -19.95 -1.98 -2.49
N ASP A 44 -20.78 -3.00 -2.59
CA ASP A 44 -22.19 -2.99 -2.17
C ASP A 44 -22.60 -4.36 -1.63
N ASP A 45 -23.89 -4.55 -1.39
CA ASP A 45 -24.44 -5.79 -0.80
C ASP A 45 -24.28 -7.02 -1.72
N GLU A 46 -23.99 -6.82 -3.02
CA GLU A 46 -23.70 -7.91 -3.95
C GLU A 46 -22.23 -8.33 -3.93
N GLY A 47 -21.33 -7.47 -3.40
CA GLY A 47 -19.92 -7.75 -3.30
C GLY A 47 -19.01 -6.61 -3.79
N LEU A 48 -17.85 -6.98 -4.35
CA LEU A 48 -16.86 -6.05 -4.89
C LEU A 48 -16.95 -6.02 -6.43
N HIS A 49 -17.29 -4.85 -6.97
CA HIS A 49 -17.30 -4.59 -8.42
C HIS A 49 -15.92 -4.13 -8.87
N VAL A 50 -15.40 -4.79 -9.87
CA VAL A 50 -14.06 -4.54 -10.43
C VAL A 50 -14.09 -4.53 -11.96
N THR A 51 -13.06 -3.89 -12.55
CA THR A 51 -12.76 -4.04 -13.97
C THR A 51 -11.43 -4.76 -14.12
N ILE A 52 -11.42 -5.85 -14.88
CA ILE A 52 -10.25 -6.68 -15.16
C ILE A 52 -10.13 -6.84 -16.67
N GLY A 53 -9.00 -6.43 -17.26
CA GLY A 53 -8.81 -6.52 -18.72
C GLY A 53 -9.81 -5.70 -19.54
N GLY A 54 -10.41 -4.65 -18.95
CA GLY A 54 -11.44 -3.83 -19.59
C GLY A 54 -12.88 -4.34 -19.40
N GLU A 55 -13.06 -5.52 -18.79
CA GLU A 55 -14.37 -6.11 -18.53
C GLU A 55 -14.79 -5.90 -17.08
N ARG A 56 -16.04 -5.49 -16.87
CA ARG A 56 -16.64 -5.37 -15.55
C ARG A 56 -16.99 -6.75 -15.00
N GLN A 57 -16.61 -6.99 -13.76
CA GLN A 57 -16.86 -8.25 -13.05
C GLN A 57 -17.35 -7.96 -11.64
N LEU A 58 -18.27 -8.79 -11.16
CA LEU A 58 -18.69 -8.83 -9.77
C LEU A 58 -18.00 -9.98 -9.05
N LEU A 59 -17.29 -9.68 -8.01
CA LEU A 59 -16.76 -10.66 -7.07
C LEU A 59 -17.76 -10.75 -5.89
N ALA A 60 -18.61 -11.77 -5.92
CA ALA A 60 -19.54 -12.04 -4.83
C ALA A 60 -18.75 -12.52 -3.60
N VAL A 61 -18.51 -11.62 -2.68
CA VAL A 61 -17.71 -11.85 -1.46
C VAL A 61 -18.40 -11.20 -0.26
N ASP A 62 -18.35 -11.85 0.89
CA ASP A 62 -18.95 -11.35 2.13
C ASP A 62 -18.04 -10.35 2.86
N GLN A 63 -16.73 -10.37 2.57
CA GLN A 63 -15.77 -9.52 3.22
C GLN A 63 -14.73 -8.99 2.24
N VAL A 64 -14.41 -7.70 2.37
CA VAL A 64 -13.34 -7.03 1.65
C VAL A 64 -12.34 -6.46 2.65
N VAL A 65 -11.07 -6.90 2.56
CA VAL A 65 -9.98 -6.38 3.38
C VAL A 65 -9.15 -5.42 2.54
N ILE A 66 -9.15 -4.14 2.91
CA ILE A 66 -8.43 -3.09 2.21
C ILE A 66 -7.01 -2.99 2.75
N CYS A 67 -6.03 -3.35 1.91
CA CYS A 67 -4.59 -3.24 2.17
C CYS A 67 -3.92 -2.31 1.14
N ALA A 68 -4.57 -1.22 0.77
CA ALA A 68 -4.29 -0.43 -0.43
C ALA A 68 -3.25 0.68 -0.23
N GLY A 69 -2.35 0.54 0.70
CA GLY A 69 -1.26 1.49 0.92
C GLY A 69 -1.42 2.29 2.21
N GLN A 70 -0.71 3.41 2.29
CA GLN A 70 -0.62 4.24 3.48
C GLN A 70 -0.70 5.72 3.06
N GLU A 71 -1.30 6.54 3.92
CA GLU A 71 -1.35 7.98 3.77
C GLU A 71 -0.48 8.66 4.84
N PRO A 72 0.18 9.79 4.52
CA PRO A 72 1.00 10.49 5.49
C PRO A 72 0.14 11.17 6.56
N ARG A 73 0.43 10.91 7.82
CA ARG A 73 -0.22 11.54 8.98
C ARG A 73 0.50 12.82 9.36
N ARG A 74 -0.15 13.96 9.22
CA ARG A 74 0.44 15.29 9.39
C ARG A 74 -0.35 16.21 10.33
N GLU A 75 -1.29 15.70 11.08
CA GLU A 75 -2.25 16.49 11.88
C GLU A 75 -1.58 17.44 12.87
N LEU A 76 -0.38 17.09 13.35
CA LEU A 76 0.38 17.93 14.27
C LEU A 76 1.23 19.01 13.58
N ALA A 77 1.46 18.92 12.28
CA ALA A 77 2.40 19.79 11.59
C ALA A 77 1.95 21.26 11.61
N ASP A 78 0.73 21.51 11.20
CA ASP A 78 0.20 22.88 11.09
C ASP A 78 -0.06 23.53 12.46
N PRO A 79 -0.64 22.86 13.46
CA PRO A 79 -0.73 23.39 14.82
C PRO A 79 0.64 23.76 15.43
N LEU A 80 1.66 22.94 15.22
CA LEU A 80 3.01 23.23 15.71
C LEU A 80 3.65 24.45 15.00
N ARG A 81 3.47 24.54 13.69
CA ARG A 81 3.91 25.73 12.91
C ARG A 81 3.21 26.99 13.38
N ALA A 82 1.90 26.93 13.59
CA ALA A 82 1.11 28.04 14.12
C ALA A 82 1.57 28.47 15.53
N ALA A 83 2.08 27.53 16.33
CA ALA A 83 2.69 27.79 17.62
C ALA A 83 4.16 28.27 17.51
N GLY A 84 4.63 28.66 16.33
CA GLY A 84 5.98 29.18 16.10
C GLY A 84 7.10 28.12 16.18
N LYS A 85 6.77 26.84 16.07
CA LYS A 85 7.78 25.77 16.11
C LYS A 85 8.28 25.45 14.70
N THR A 86 9.58 25.20 14.57
CA THR A 86 10.15 24.65 13.33
C THR A 86 9.73 23.18 13.22
N VAL A 87 9.10 22.83 12.09
CA VAL A 87 8.58 21.47 11.87
C VAL A 87 9.15 20.89 10.61
N HIS A 88 9.85 19.78 10.76
CA HIS A 88 10.39 18.98 9.66
C HIS A 88 9.58 17.69 9.50
N LEU A 89 9.11 17.43 8.28
CA LEU A 89 8.40 16.19 7.95
C LEU A 89 9.40 15.19 7.37
N ILE A 90 9.50 14.01 8.00
CA ILE A 90 10.39 12.92 7.55
C ILE A 90 9.66 11.57 7.62
N GLY A 91 10.19 10.57 6.91
CA GLY A 91 9.62 9.23 6.93
C GLY A 91 8.18 9.18 6.42
N GLY A 92 7.32 8.48 7.15
CA GLY A 92 5.93 8.27 6.76
C GLY A 92 5.06 9.52 6.79
N CYS A 93 5.39 10.52 7.61
CA CYS A 93 4.65 11.79 7.61
C CYS A 93 5.04 12.72 6.46
N ASP A 94 6.20 12.52 5.83
CA ASP A 94 6.55 13.17 4.56
C ASP A 94 5.91 12.45 3.37
N VAL A 95 6.32 11.21 3.12
CA VAL A 95 5.76 10.36 2.07
C VAL A 95 5.53 8.96 2.64
N ALA A 96 4.26 8.58 2.84
CA ALA A 96 3.92 7.28 3.40
C ALA A 96 4.05 6.13 2.38
N ALA A 97 3.85 6.42 1.07
CA ALA A 97 3.89 5.41 0.03
C ALA A 97 5.23 4.68 -0.02
N GLU A 98 5.16 3.34 0.02
CA GLU A 98 6.33 2.45 -0.09
C GLU A 98 7.47 2.82 0.88
N LEU A 99 7.13 3.26 2.09
CA LEU A 99 8.11 3.57 3.13
C LEU A 99 8.79 2.29 3.60
N ASP A 100 10.12 2.32 3.62
CA ASP A 100 10.96 1.32 4.27
C ASP A 100 11.88 1.96 5.32
N ALA A 101 12.48 1.12 6.17
CA ALA A 101 13.39 1.58 7.20
C ALA A 101 14.61 2.33 6.62
N ARG A 102 15.11 1.91 5.47
CA ARG A 102 16.25 2.52 4.80
C ARG A 102 15.97 3.97 4.44
N ARG A 103 14.82 4.25 3.81
CA ARG A 103 14.43 5.63 3.44
C ARG A 103 14.20 6.48 4.68
N ALA A 104 13.51 5.95 5.69
CA ALA A 104 13.23 6.69 6.93
C ALA A 104 14.52 7.08 7.66
N ILE A 105 15.46 6.14 7.81
CA ILE A 105 16.76 6.38 8.46
C ILE A 105 17.57 7.41 7.65
N ALA A 106 17.64 7.27 6.34
CA ALA A 106 18.38 8.20 5.47
C ALA A 106 17.83 9.63 5.56
N GLN A 107 16.51 9.82 5.58
CA GLN A 107 15.89 11.14 5.77
C GLN A 107 16.21 11.73 7.15
N GLY A 108 16.10 10.92 8.22
CA GLY A 108 16.41 11.36 9.59
C GLY A 108 17.88 11.78 9.73
N THR A 109 18.79 10.97 9.22
CA THR A 109 20.24 11.28 9.26
C THR A 109 20.54 12.55 8.48
N LYS A 110 20.00 12.69 7.27
CA LYS A 110 20.23 13.90 6.45
C LYS A 110 19.70 15.17 7.12
N LEU A 111 18.52 15.09 7.75
CA LEU A 111 17.97 16.23 8.49
C LEU A 111 18.84 16.57 9.68
N ALA A 112 19.22 15.59 10.51
CA ALA A 112 20.05 15.81 11.70
C ALA A 112 21.43 16.46 11.39
N LEU A 113 21.97 16.23 10.19
CA LEU A 113 23.21 16.86 9.74
C LEU A 113 23.01 18.29 9.18
N ALA A 114 21.76 18.71 8.95
CA ALA A 114 21.42 20.00 8.34
C ALA A 114 20.88 21.03 9.33
N ILE A 115 20.55 20.60 10.55
CA ILE A 115 20.09 21.46 11.67
C ILE A 115 21.17 21.49 12.81
#